data_fb391946823873bea6ddf9d716f341b0
#
_entry.id   fb391946823873bea6ddf9d716f341b0
#
_cell.length_a   1.000
_cell.length_b   1.000
_cell.length_c   1.000
_cell.angle_alpha   90.00
_cell.angle_beta   90.00
_cell.angle_gamma   90.00
#
_symmetry.space_group_name_H-M   'P 1'
#
loop_
_entity.id
_entity.type
_entity.pdbx_description
1 polymer ?
#
loop_
_entity_poly.entity_id
_entity_poly.type
_entity_poly.pdbx_seq_one_letter_code
_entity_poly.pdbx_strand_id
1 'polypeptide(L)'
;MDESLNKIAQGLHLFLPHQIIFCFTLPHQSDFDTVFYNYLCRMNDDILRNWQKKSGDRVKLYKQFLHRADKNTVLKQLPDFHEEAFSKINCLDCAACCKNYSPRFKTTDIKRISKFLKQKEGDFIEKYLLVDEDGDYVVKSKPCAFLGDDNFCSIYDVRPSDCSRFPYTDEDVLLKRPLITLKNASFCPAVYFVLEKFIEKK
;
A
#
# COMPACT_ATOMS: atom_id res chain seq x y z
N MET A 1 28.49 26.72 24.90
CA MET A 1 27.51 26.90 23.78
C MET A 1 28.37 27.07 22.56
N ASP A 2 28.36 26.03 21.74
CA ASP A 2 29.41 25.71 20.75
C ASP A 2 29.17 26.46 19.45
N GLU A 3 30.15 27.31 19.05
CA GLU A 3 30.15 28.08 17.79
C GLU A 3 30.36 27.21 16.53
N SER A 4 30.59 25.91 16.69
CA SER A 4 30.84 24.99 15.58
C SER A 4 29.59 24.59 14.80
N LEU A 5 28.39 24.68 15.38
CA LEU A 5 27.13 24.31 14.73
C LEU A 5 26.57 25.41 13.82
N ASN A 6 27.01 26.65 13.99
CA ASN A 6 26.49 27.78 13.18
C ASN A 6 27.22 27.95 11.83
N LYS A 7 28.38 27.31 11.64
CA LYS A 7 29.11 27.36 10.36
C LYS A 7 28.65 26.34 9.32
N ILE A 8 27.96 25.28 9.75
CA ILE A 8 27.45 24.27 8.83
C ILE A 8 26.13 24.70 8.15
N ALA A 9 25.36 25.57 8.81
CA ALA A 9 24.09 26.06 8.26
C ALA A 9 24.24 27.18 7.20
N GLN A 10 25.39 27.83 7.07
CA GLN A 10 25.59 28.94 6.13
C GLN A 10 26.28 28.57 4.81
N GLY A 11 26.64 27.30 4.61
CA GLY A 11 27.35 26.82 3.42
C GLY A 11 26.48 26.21 2.32
N LEU A 12 25.15 26.17 2.46
CA LEU A 12 24.24 25.43 1.57
C LEU A 12 23.36 26.31 0.67
N HIS A 13 23.77 27.57 0.43
CA HIS A 13 23.15 28.42 -0.60
C HIS A 13 24.10 28.68 -1.73
N LEU A 14 24.26 27.73 -2.66
CA LEU A 14 24.76 28.02 -4.02
C LEU A 14 24.38 26.89 -4.97
N PHE A 15 23.43 27.21 -5.84
CA PHE A 15 23.23 26.72 -7.20
C PHE A 15 23.78 25.33 -7.59
N LEU A 16 22.88 24.35 -7.83
CA LEU A 16 23.08 23.37 -8.92
C LEU A 16 21.73 22.84 -9.43
N PRO A 17 21.47 22.93 -10.74
CA PRO A 17 20.35 22.23 -11.38
C PRO A 17 20.79 20.77 -11.64
N HIS A 18 19.84 19.84 -11.51
CA HIS A 18 20.00 18.42 -11.84
C HIS A 18 21.09 17.65 -11.09
N GLN A 19 20.81 17.22 -9.88
CA GLN A 19 21.58 16.15 -9.27
C GLN A 19 20.74 14.89 -9.17
N ILE A 20 21.16 13.90 -9.97
CA ILE A 20 20.85 12.48 -9.78
C ILE A 20 21.47 12.10 -8.43
N ILE A 21 20.63 11.93 -7.41
CA ILE A 21 21.09 11.44 -6.10
C ILE A 21 21.31 9.94 -6.28
N PHE A 22 22.57 9.53 -6.41
CA PHE A 22 22.97 8.13 -6.32
C PHE A 22 22.69 7.62 -4.90
N CYS A 23 21.80 6.65 -4.77
CA CYS A 23 21.60 5.90 -3.54
C CYS A 23 22.83 4.99 -3.26
N PHE A 24 23.87 5.53 -2.66
CA PHE A 24 24.97 4.73 -2.11
C PHE A 24 24.64 4.35 -0.67
N THR A 25 24.66 3.06 -0.39
CA THR A 25 24.59 2.54 0.98
C THR A 25 25.86 2.91 1.75
N LEU A 26 25.75 3.88 2.65
CA LEU A 26 26.80 4.15 3.64
C LEU A 26 26.60 3.26 4.86
N PRO A 27 27.64 2.58 5.37
CA PRO A 27 27.56 1.81 6.59
C PRO A 27 27.61 2.73 7.81
N HIS A 28 26.65 2.54 8.71
CA HIS A 28 26.63 3.04 10.08
C HIS A 28 26.56 4.55 10.33
N GLN A 29 25.35 5.07 10.32
CA GLN A 29 24.96 6.23 11.13
C GLN A 29 23.53 6.04 11.65
N SER A 30 23.19 6.70 12.78
CA SER A 30 22.01 6.47 13.63
C SER A 30 20.69 6.14 12.92
N ASP A 31 19.84 5.30 13.52
CA ASP A 31 18.57 4.80 13.00
C ASP A 31 17.66 5.91 12.43
N PHE A 32 17.74 7.11 12.96
CA PHE A 32 16.93 8.26 12.52
C PHE A 32 17.32 8.77 11.12
N ASP A 33 18.61 8.84 10.81
CA ASP A 33 19.11 9.31 9.50
C ASP A 33 18.81 8.28 8.41
N THR A 34 18.87 6.99 8.75
CA THR A 34 18.55 5.91 7.82
C THR A 34 17.07 5.89 7.47
N VAL A 35 16.18 6.11 8.44
CA VAL A 35 14.73 6.18 8.22
C VAL A 35 14.37 7.41 7.37
N PHE A 36 14.96 8.56 7.67
CA PHE A 36 14.72 9.81 6.92
C PHE A 36 15.29 9.74 5.49
N TYR A 37 16.48 9.16 5.32
CA TYR A 37 17.09 8.93 4.02
C TYR A 37 16.29 7.95 3.15
N ASN A 38 15.83 6.85 3.73
CA ASN A 38 14.96 5.89 3.06
C ASN A 38 13.59 6.51 2.70
N TYR A 39 13.06 7.39 3.54
CA TYR A 39 11.83 8.14 3.25
C TYR A 39 12.04 9.08 2.06
N LEU A 40 13.12 9.84 2.00
CA LEU A 40 13.45 10.72 0.88
C LEU A 40 13.75 9.95 -0.42
N CYS A 41 14.46 8.83 -0.35
CA CYS A 41 14.69 7.95 -1.51
C CYS A 41 13.39 7.35 -2.06
N ARG A 42 12.46 6.95 -1.18
CA ARG A 42 11.13 6.42 -1.58
C ARG A 42 10.26 7.47 -2.27
N MET A 43 10.37 8.74 -1.86
CA MET A 43 9.64 9.85 -2.48
C MET A 43 10.14 10.23 -3.88
N ASN A 44 11.34 9.79 -4.27
CA ASN A 44 11.98 10.15 -5.54
C ASN A 44 11.77 9.12 -6.67
N ASP A 45 10.94 8.11 -6.45
CA ASP A 45 10.58 7.17 -7.51
C ASP A 45 9.60 7.86 -8.48
N ASP A 46 10.06 8.09 -9.69
CA ASP A 46 9.29 8.80 -10.73
C ASP A 46 7.97 8.11 -11.07
N ILE A 47 7.91 6.78 -10.94
CA ILE A 47 6.68 6.02 -11.11
C ILE A 47 5.63 6.44 -10.07
N LEU A 48 6.01 6.58 -8.80
CA LEU A 48 5.08 6.87 -7.70
C LEU A 48 4.76 8.37 -7.55
N ARG A 49 5.51 9.25 -8.20
CA ARG A 49 5.22 10.68 -8.15
C ARG A 49 3.88 11.01 -8.78
N ASN A 50 2.97 11.63 -8.02
CA ASN A 50 1.61 11.97 -8.46
C ASN A 50 0.79 10.76 -8.96
N TRP A 51 1.05 9.58 -8.42
CA TRP A 51 0.47 8.31 -8.86
C TRP A 51 -1.06 8.31 -8.88
N GLN A 52 -1.73 8.97 -7.94
CA GLN A 52 -3.19 9.03 -7.88
C GLN A 52 -3.79 9.69 -9.12
N LYS A 53 -3.23 10.84 -9.54
CA LYS A 53 -3.65 11.52 -10.77
C LYS A 53 -3.35 10.65 -11.99
N LYS A 54 -2.11 10.16 -12.09
CA LYS A 54 -1.69 9.28 -13.20
C LYS A 54 -2.57 8.04 -13.30
N SER A 55 -2.92 7.41 -12.18
CA SER A 55 -3.80 6.24 -12.16
C SER A 55 -5.17 6.53 -12.77
N GLY A 56 -5.78 7.68 -12.44
CA GLY A 56 -7.03 8.12 -13.04
C GLY A 56 -6.94 8.30 -14.55
N ASP A 57 -5.91 8.97 -15.02
CA ASP A 57 -5.69 9.25 -16.45
C ASP A 57 -5.44 7.96 -17.27
N ARG A 58 -4.94 6.89 -16.64
CA ARG A 58 -4.56 5.64 -17.31
C ARG A 58 -5.58 4.49 -17.20
N VAL A 59 -6.74 4.72 -16.59
CA VAL A 59 -7.80 3.69 -16.42
C VAL A 59 -8.15 2.97 -17.74
N LYS A 60 -8.18 3.69 -18.88
CA LYS A 60 -8.45 3.08 -20.19
C LYS A 60 -7.36 2.08 -20.60
N LEU A 61 -6.10 2.41 -20.33
CA LEU A 61 -4.95 1.54 -20.63
C LEU A 61 -4.97 0.30 -19.72
N TYR A 62 -5.28 0.47 -18.42
CA TYR A 62 -5.42 -0.66 -17.50
C TYR A 62 -6.55 -1.60 -17.91
N LYS A 63 -7.71 -1.08 -18.33
CA LYS A 63 -8.81 -1.89 -18.88
C LYS A 63 -8.36 -2.71 -20.08
N GLN A 64 -7.66 -2.09 -21.03
CA GLN A 64 -7.15 -2.76 -22.22
C GLN A 64 -6.13 -3.84 -21.87
N PHE A 65 -5.21 -3.54 -20.95
CA PHE A 65 -4.23 -4.51 -20.46
C PHE A 65 -4.91 -5.71 -19.79
N LEU A 66 -5.77 -5.49 -18.81
CA LEU A 66 -6.46 -6.54 -18.06
C LEU A 66 -7.33 -7.44 -18.94
N HIS A 67 -7.83 -6.91 -20.06
CA HIS A 67 -8.65 -7.68 -21.01
C HIS A 67 -7.81 -8.49 -22.00
N ARG A 68 -6.61 -8.03 -22.37
CA ARG A 68 -5.80 -8.61 -23.46
C ARG A 68 -4.54 -9.31 -22.98
N ALA A 69 -4.21 -9.21 -21.72
CA ALA A 69 -2.98 -9.76 -21.19
C ALA A 69 -2.96 -11.29 -21.26
N ASP A 70 -1.84 -11.83 -21.69
CA ASP A 70 -1.60 -13.28 -21.56
C ASP A 70 -1.45 -13.64 -20.09
N LYS A 71 -2.37 -14.47 -19.61
CA LYS A 71 -2.46 -14.85 -18.21
C LYS A 71 -1.16 -15.49 -17.70
N ASN A 72 -0.58 -16.39 -18.47
CA ASN A 72 0.61 -17.13 -18.02
C ASN A 72 1.83 -16.21 -17.89
N THR A 73 2.01 -15.32 -18.85
CA THR A 73 3.07 -14.30 -18.82
C THR A 73 2.93 -13.37 -17.63
N VAL A 74 1.71 -12.91 -17.37
CA VAL A 74 1.45 -12.02 -16.22
C VAL A 74 1.71 -12.74 -14.91
N LEU A 75 1.15 -13.92 -14.70
CA LEU A 75 1.31 -14.67 -13.45
C LEU A 75 2.77 -15.02 -13.14
N LYS A 76 3.59 -15.25 -14.17
CA LYS A 76 5.02 -15.49 -14.00
C LYS A 76 5.78 -14.27 -13.48
N GLN A 77 5.35 -13.06 -13.82
CA GLN A 77 6.04 -11.81 -13.48
C GLN A 77 5.46 -11.11 -12.24
N LEU A 78 4.24 -11.50 -11.82
CA LEU A 78 3.56 -10.86 -10.68
C LEU A 78 4.39 -10.88 -9.39
N PRO A 79 5.02 -12.01 -8.98
CA PRO A 79 5.80 -12.02 -7.74
C PRO A 79 6.93 -10.99 -7.76
N ASP A 80 7.68 -10.90 -8.86
CA ASP A 80 8.81 -9.97 -8.99
C ASP A 80 8.34 -8.51 -8.87
N PHE A 81 7.22 -8.16 -9.53
CA PHE A 81 6.68 -6.80 -9.48
C PHE A 81 6.02 -6.49 -8.13
N HIS A 82 5.46 -7.49 -7.47
CA HIS A 82 4.96 -7.38 -6.11
C HIS A 82 6.11 -7.03 -5.15
N GLU A 83 7.18 -7.82 -5.16
CA GLU A 83 8.36 -7.58 -4.32
C GLU A 83 8.98 -6.21 -4.61
N GLU A 84 9.13 -5.85 -5.90
CA GLU A 84 9.64 -4.53 -6.27
C GLU A 84 8.73 -3.39 -5.75
N ALA A 85 7.41 -3.55 -5.82
CA ALA A 85 6.47 -2.56 -5.29
C ALA A 85 6.64 -2.39 -3.77
N PHE A 86 6.73 -3.49 -3.03
CA PHE A 86 6.82 -3.44 -1.57
C PHE A 86 8.23 -3.12 -1.03
N SER A 87 9.25 -3.22 -1.87
CA SER A 87 10.57 -2.64 -1.54
C SER A 87 10.55 -1.10 -1.48
N LYS A 88 9.59 -0.46 -2.17
CA LYS A 88 9.44 1.00 -2.29
C LYS A 88 8.28 1.56 -1.48
N ILE A 89 7.26 0.75 -1.19
CA ILE A 89 6.00 1.17 -0.58
C ILE A 89 5.86 0.51 0.80
N ASN A 90 5.75 1.34 1.83
CA ASN A 90 5.42 0.87 3.18
C ASN A 90 3.93 1.12 3.44
N CYS A 91 3.19 0.06 3.77
CA CYS A 91 1.75 0.16 4.06
C CYS A 91 1.44 1.03 5.28
N LEU A 92 2.33 1.07 6.29
CA LEU A 92 2.15 1.88 7.49
C LEU A 92 2.22 3.39 7.20
N ASP A 93 3.04 3.79 6.22
CA ASP A 93 3.11 5.20 5.82
C ASP A 93 1.84 5.64 5.07
N CYS A 94 1.17 4.69 4.42
CA CYS A 94 0.04 4.95 3.52
C CYS A 94 -1.32 4.76 4.21
N ALA A 95 -1.58 3.58 4.79
CA ALA A 95 -2.85 3.11 5.35
C ALA A 95 -4.10 3.36 4.47
N ALA A 96 -3.93 3.59 3.16
CA ALA A 96 -5.02 3.98 2.27
C ALA A 96 -6.13 2.93 2.17
N CYS A 97 -5.77 1.64 2.24
CA CYS A 97 -6.76 0.56 2.28
C CYS A 97 -7.61 0.63 3.55
N CYS A 98 -7.01 0.85 4.73
CA CYS A 98 -7.73 0.97 6.00
C CYS A 98 -8.61 2.23 6.06
N LYS A 99 -8.30 3.26 5.28
CA LYS A 99 -9.06 4.50 5.19
C LYS A 99 -10.22 4.42 4.19
N ASN A 100 -10.08 3.60 3.12
CA ASN A 100 -11.00 3.63 1.97
C ASN A 100 -11.68 2.29 1.65
N TYR A 101 -11.11 1.17 2.09
CA TYR A 101 -11.61 -0.16 1.78
C TYR A 101 -12.38 -0.76 2.96
N SER A 102 -13.41 -1.54 2.65
CA SER A 102 -14.15 -2.33 3.64
C SER A 102 -13.89 -3.81 3.34
N PRO A 103 -12.96 -4.44 4.08
CA PRO A 103 -12.65 -5.85 3.88
C PRO A 103 -13.83 -6.73 4.30
N ARG A 104 -13.95 -7.87 3.63
CA ARG A 104 -14.91 -8.90 4.03
C ARG A 104 -14.38 -9.71 5.20
N PHE A 105 -15.25 -9.99 6.16
CA PHE A 105 -14.97 -10.84 7.31
C PHE A 105 -15.69 -12.19 7.14
N LYS A 106 -14.93 -13.24 6.95
CA LYS A 106 -15.47 -14.60 6.98
C LYS A 106 -15.80 -15.02 8.41
N THR A 107 -16.66 -16.00 8.58
CA THR A 107 -17.01 -16.55 9.92
C THR A 107 -15.75 -16.98 10.70
N THR A 108 -14.75 -17.54 10.01
CA THR A 108 -13.46 -17.92 10.61
C THR A 108 -12.65 -16.70 11.08
N ASP A 109 -12.72 -15.59 10.37
CA ASP A 109 -12.07 -14.32 10.75
C ASP A 109 -12.77 -13.74 11.98
N ILE A 110 -14.10 -13.69 11.98
CA ILE A 110 -14.91 -13.21 13.11
C ILE A 110 -14.57 -13.99 14.38
N LYS A 111 -14.55 -15.33 14.32
CA LYS A 111 -14.20 -16.18 15.45
C LYS A 111 -12.78 -15.93 15.96
N ARG A 112 -11.80 -15.78 15.07
CA ARG A 112 -10.40 -15.51 15.43
C ARG A 112 -10.21 -14.14 16.08
N ILE A 113 -10.82 -13.11 15.50
CA ILE A 113 -10.67 -11.72 15.95
C ILE A 113 -11.44 -11.50 17.25
N SER A 114 -12.68 -12.00 17.39
CA SER A 114 -13.45 -11.88 18.62
C SER A 114 -12.75 -12.57 19.81
N LYS A 115 -12.14 -13.74 19.58
CA LYS A 115 -11.31 -14.42 20.60
C LYS A 115 -10.10 -13.56 21.00
N PHE A 116 -9.38 -12.98 20.05
CA PHE A 116 -8.25 -12.10 20.30
C PHE A 116 -8.65 -10.88 21.13
N LEU A 117 -9.79 -10.28 20.80
CA LEU A 117 -10.33 -9.11 21.51
C LEU A 117 -11.07 -9.48 22.81
N LYS A 118 -11.12 -10.77 23.18
CA LYS A 118 -11.78 -11.29 24.40
C LYS A 118 -13.26 -10.90 24.50
N GLN A 119 -13.99 -10.94 23.38
CA GLN A 119 -15.43 -10.66 23.32
C GLN A 119 -16.19 -11.79 22.60
N LYS A 120 -17.52 -11.85 22.76
CA LYS A 120 -18.37 -12.81 22.04
C LYS A 120 -18.47 -12.43 20.56
N GLU A 121 -18.65 -13.41 19.68
CA GLU A 121 -18.77 -13.19 18.24
C GLU A 121 -19.96 -12.26 17.91
N GLY A 122 -21.10 -12.42 18.59
CA GLY A 122 -22.28 -11.56 18.41
C GLY A 122 -22.00 -10.11 18.75
N ASP A 123 -21.35 -9.86 19.90
CA ASP A 123 -20.98 -8.51 20.35
C ASP A 123 -19.98 -7.85 19.37
N PHE A 124 -19.04 -8.67 18.85
CA PHE A 124 -18.10 -8.22 17.83
C PHE A 124 -18.80 -7.80 16.53
N ILE A 125 -19.72 -8.64 16.03
CA ILE A 125 -20.50 -8.35 14.83
C ILE A 125 -21.31 -7.07 15.05
N GLU A 126 -22.09 -7.01 16.14
CA GLU A 126 -22.92 -5.85 16.45
C GLU A 126 -22.11 -4.57 16.54
N LYS A 127 -20.93 -4.61 17.15
CA LYS A 127 -20.11 -3.43 17.37
C LYS A 127 -19.39 -2.94 16.11
N TYR A 128 -18.81 -3.84 15.32
CA TYR A 128 -17.84 -3.49 14.29
C TYR A 128 -18.27 -3.77 12.86
N LEU A 129 -19.24 -4.68 12.66
CA LEU A 129 -19.61 -5.15 11.33
C LEU A 129 -21.03 -4.79 10.93
N LEU A 130 -21.24 -4.67 9.63
CA LEU A 130 -22.55 -4.66 9.00
C LEU A 130 -22.58 -5.70 7.88
N VAL A 131 -23.76 -6.08 7.45
CA VAL A 131 -23.96 -6.91 6.27
C VAL A 131 -24.16 -5.98 5.09
N ASP A 132 -23.36 -6.16 4.02
CA ASP A 132 -23.48 -5.38 2.80
C ASP A 132 -24.54 -5.94 1.84
N GLU A 133 -24.65 -5.35 0.65
CA GLU A 133 -25.62 -5.73 -0.38
C GLU A 133 -25.42 -7.16 -0.92
N ASP A 134 -24.17 -7.66 -0.85
CA ASP A 134 -23.81 -9.02 -1.27
C ASP A 134 -24.03 -10.07 -0.15
N GLY A 135 -24.45 -9.64 1.04
CA GLY A 135 -24.66 -10.50 2.22
C GLY A 135 -23.37 -10.81 2.99
N ASP A 136 -22.28 -10.11 2.68
CA ASP A 136 -20.99 -10.28 3.35
C ASP A 136 -20.89 -9.38 4.59
N TYR A 137 -20.24 -9.88 5.65
CA TYR A 137 -19.86 -9.03 6.78
C TYR A 137 -18.70 -8.13 6.39
N VAL A 138 -18.87 -6.82 6.53
CA VAL A 138 -17.87 -5.79 6.26
C VAL A 138 -17.78 -4.81 7.41
N VAL A 139 -16.65 -4.07 7.53
CA VAL A 139 -16.49 -3.10 8.61
C VAL A 139 -17.47 -1.93 8.46
N LYS A 140 -18.09 -1.51 9.57
CA LYS A 140 -19.10 -0.43 9.61
C LYS A 140 -18.52 0.95 9.28
N SER A 141 -17.29 1.22 9.74
CA SER A 141 -16.72 2.57 9.71
C SER A 141 -15.61 2.71 8.68
N LYS A 142 -15.49 3.90 8.14
CA LYS A 142 -14.33 4.37 7.37
C LYS A 142 -13.88 5.72 7.97
N PRO A 143 -12.66 5.83 8.43
CA PRO A 143 -11.61 4.79 8.51
C PRO A 143 -11.99 3.56 9.31
N CYS A 144 -11.29 2.45 9.06
CA CYS A 144 -11.50 1.18 9.76
C CYS A 144 -11.35 1.38 11.28
N ALA A 145 -12.29 0.79 12.06
CA ALA A 145 -12.30 0.91 13.52
C ALA A 145 -11.03 0.37 14.22
N PHE A 146 -10.23 -0.42 13.51
CA PHE A 146 -8.99 -1.01 14.02
C PHE A 146 -7.73 -0.26 13.60
N LEU A 147 -7.87 0.85 12.85
CA LEU A 147 -6.77 1.72 12.45
C LEU A 147 -6.48 2.73 13.55
N GLY A 148 -5.25 2.74 14.07
CA GLY A 148 -4.76 3.77 14.98
C GLY A 148 -4.32 5.04 14.25
N ASP A 149 -4.10 6.11 15.03
CA ASP A 149 -3.63 7.41 14.51
C ASP A 149 -2.21 7.34 13.91
N ASP A 150 -1.44 6.34 14.34
CA ASP A 150 -0.12 5.99 13.83
C ASP A 150 -0.14 5.14 12.56
N ASN A 151 -1.32 4.96 11.94
CA ASN A 151 -1.60 4.05 10.83
C ASN A 151 -1.41 2.56 11.17
N PHE A 152 -1.23 2.18 12.44
CA PHE A 152 -1.09 0.79 12.83
C PHE A 152 -2.45 0.12 13.02
N CYS A 153 -2.56 -1.15 12.63
CA CYS A 153 -3.78 -1.93 12.81
C CYS A 153 -3.74 -2.67 14.17
N SER A 154 -4.67 -2.36 15.08
CA SER A 154 -4.73 -2.98 16.43
C SER A 154 -5.01 -4.48 16.42
N ILE A 155 -5.46 -5.04 15.28
CA ILE A 155 -5.69 -6.47 15.08
C ILE A 155 -4.80 -7.04 13.96
N TYR A 156 -3.62 -6.45 13.71
CA TYR A 156 -2.79 -6.78 12.56
C TYR A 156 -2.47 -8.28 12.45
N ASP A 157 -2.10 -8.93 13.55
CA ASP A 157 -1.72 -10.35 13.58
C ASP A 157 -2.89 -11.31 13.34
N VAL A 158 -4.11 -10.83 13.63
CA VAL A 158 -5.35 -11.58 13.46
C VAL A 158 -6.30 -10.95 12.44
N ARG A 159 -5.77 -10.05 11.59
CA ARG A 159 -6.56 -9.32 10.59
C ARG A 159 -7.33 -10.25 9.66
N PRO A 160 -8.45 -9.82 9.09
CA PRO A 160 -9.21 -10.62 8.14
C PRO A 160 -8.36 -11.16 7.00
N SER A 161 -8.70 -12.33 6.50
CA SER A 161 -8.01 -12.95 5.36
C SER A 161 -8.02 -12.04 4.12
N ASP A 162 -9.05 -11.22 3.96
CA ASP A 162 -9.15 -10.22 2.90
C ASP A 162 -8.09 -9.11 3.05
N CYS A 163 -7.86 -8.63 4.28
CA CYS A 163 -6.80 -7.66 4.57
C CYS A 163 -5.41 -8.24 4.38
N SER A 164 -5.19 -9.51 4.77
CA SER A 164 -3.86 -10.14 4.71
C SER A 164 -3.41 -10.39 3.27
N ARG A 165 -4.35 -10.55 2.34
CA ARG A 165 -4.09 -10.79 0.90
C ARG A 165 -4.09 -9.51 0.07
N PHE A 166 -4.71 -8.45 0.60
CA PHE A 166 -4.72 -7.17 -0.11
C PHE A 166 -3.28 -6.65 -0.28
N PRO A 167 -2.89 -6.13 -1.45
CA PRO A 167 -3.72 -5.72 -2.59
C PRO A 167 -3.84 -6.75 -3.73
N TYR A 168 -3.59 -8.03 -3.51
CA TYR A 168 -3.70 -9.14 -4.47
C TYR A 168 -2.77 -9.01 -5.70
N THR A 169 -1.66 -8.32 -5.54
CA THR A 169 -0.71 -8.05 -6.63
C THR A 169 0.27 -9.20 -6.90
N ASP A 170 0.22 -10.25 -6.12
CA ASP A 170 0.93 -11.53 -6.28
C ASP A 170 0.00 -12.70 -6.66
N GLU A 171 -1.30 -12.40 -6.87
CA GLU A 171 -2.33 -13.40 -7.10
C GLU A 171 -3.02 -13.22 -8.46
N ASP A 172 -3.62 -14.28 -8.96
CA ASP A 172 -4.40 -14.26 -10.20
C ASP A 172 -5.70 -13.43 -10.11
N VAL A 173 -6.07 -13.01 -8.91
CA VAL A 173 -7.17 -12.06 -8.65
C VAL A 173 -7.00 -10.78 -9.45
N LEU A 174 -5.76 -10.33 -9.66
CA LEU A 174 -5.45 -9.14 -10.47
C LEU A 174 -6.07 -9.22 -11.87
N LEU A 175 -6.03 -10.38 -12.51
CA LEU A 175 -6.64 -10.59 -13.83
C LEU A 175 -8.09 -11.10 -13.76
N LYS A 176 -8.42 -11.96 -12.78
CA LYS A 176 -9.75 -12.55 -12.65
C LYS A 176 -10.82 -11.55 -12.23
N ARG A 177 -10.44 -10.48 -11.53
CA ARG A 177 -11.36 -9.46 -11.02
C ARG A 177 -10.96 -8.04 -11.48
N PRO A 178 -11.02 -7.77 -12.79
CA PRO A 178 -10.52 -6.53 -13.36
C PRO A 178 -11.16 -5.27 -12.77
N LEU A 179 -12.45 -5.31 -12.43
CA LEU A 179 -13.13 -4.16 -11.81
C LEU A 179 -12.60 -3.85 -10.42
N ILE A 180 -12.30 -4.88 -9.62
CA ILE A 180 -11.68 -4.71 -8.30
C ILE A 180 -10.26 -4.19 -8.45
N THR A 181 -9.49 -4.73 -9.39
CA THR A 181 -8.11 -4.26 -9.67
C THR A 181 -8.10 -2.79 -10.06
N LEU A 182 -8.99 -2.37 -10.94
CA LEU A 182 -9.12 -0.95 -11.34
C LEU A 182 -9.51 -0.04 -10.16
N LYS A 183 -10.45 -0.50 -9.32
CA LYS A 183 -10.81 0.22 -8.11
C LYS A 183 -9.62 0.32 -7.16
N ASN A 184 -8.91 -0.78 -6.93
CA ASN A 184 -7.74 -0.79 -6.06
C ASN A 184 -6.62 0.11 -6.58
N ALA A 185 -6.41 0.20 -7.90
CA ALA A 185 -5.41 1.07 -8.50
C ALA A 185 -5.65 2.56 -8.21
N SER A 186 -6.87 2.97 -7.88
CA SER A 186 -7.19 4.37 -7.58
C SER A 186 -6.78 4.80 -6.15
N PHE A 187 -6.54 3.85 -5.23
CA PHE A 187 -6.19 4.17 -3.85
C PHE A 187 -5.01 3.36 -3.29
N CYS A 188 -4.51 2.36 -4.01
CA CYS A 188 -3.35 1.57 -3.61
C CYS A 188 -2.16 1.81 -4.54
N PRO A 189 -1.07 2.44 -4.08
CA PRO A 189 0.12 2.70 -4.90
C PRO A 189 0.79 1.42 -5.39
N ALA A 190 0.69 0.29 -4.66
CA ALA A 190 1.26 -0.98 -5.08
C ALA A 190 0.53 -1.57 -6.31
N VAL A 191 -0.82 -1.49 -6.34
CA VAL A 191 -1.58 -1.92 -7.52
C VAL A 191 -1.27 -1.04 -8.73
N TYR A 192 -1.21 0.28 -8.53
CA TYR A 192 -0.80 1.23 -9.55
C TYR A 192 0.58 0.86 -10.10
N PHE A 193 1.57 0.69 -9.23
CA PHE A 193 2.94 0.36 -9.60
C PHE A 193 3.02 -0.92 -10.45
N VAL A 194 2.38 -1.99 -10.01
CA VAL A 194 2.38 -3.27 -10.73
C VAL A 194 1.75 -3.13 -12.12
N LEU A 195 0.64 -2.40 -12.24
CA LEU A 195 0.01 -2.16 -13.54
C LEU A 195 0.91 -1.35 -14.49
N GLU A 196 1.60 -0.31 -13.96
CA GLU A 196 2.54 0.48 -14.76
C GLU A 196 3.70 -0.39 -15.28
N LYS A 197 4.28 -1.24 -14.43
CA LYS A 197 5.37 -2.15 -14.85
C LYS A 197 4.97 -3.04 -16.03
N PHE A 198 3.70 -3.49 -16.09
CA PHE A 198 3.20 -4.26 -17.22
C PHE A 198 2.94 -3.43 -18.47
N ILE A 199 2.59 -2.15 -18.33
CA ILE A 199 2.31 -1.27 -19.46
C ILE A 199 3.59 -0.72 -20.07
N GLU A 200 4.60 -0.39 -19.24
CA GLU A 200 5.89 0.13 -19.70
C GLU A 200 6.74 -0.92 -20.43
N LYS A 201 6.54 -2.22 -20.14
CA LYS A 201 7.26 -3.33 -20.82
C LYS A 201 6.77 -3.60 -22.24
N LYS A 202 5.75 -2.91 -22.73
CA LYS A 202 5.29 -2.98 -24.11
C LYS A 202 6.02 -1.98 -24.99
#